data_748aea32c5405411d9f9607df03bd086
#
_entry.id   748aea32c5405411d9f9607df03bd086
#
_cell.length_a   1.000
_cell.length_b   1.000
_cell.length_c   1.000
_cell.angle_alpha   90.00
_cell.angle_beta   90.00
_cell.angle_gamma   90.00
#
_symmetry.space_group_name_H-M   'P 1'
#
loop_
_entity.id
_entity.type
_entity.pdbx_description
1 polymer ?
#
loop_
_entity_poly.entity_id
_entity_poly.type
_entity_poly.pdbx_seq_one_letter_code
_entity_poly.pdbx_strand_id
1 'polypeptide(L)'
;SATRIDRAGLIVKGRENVILQSNQFDTTWITTNAPTLTSGQSGYDGTNDAWKMEASSTGSSRAIYQNISSSGVQVFSVYAKAGTTDWIRMNLSGVGNRYFDVANGVVGSNGSVDGTITSVGNGWYRCSVLGTQNASSGPYIFIASANGDTSVNTGDNVYIQDAQLEQGLAASPYIETTTTSAQAG
;
A
#
# COMPACT_ATOMS: atom_id res chain seq x y z
N SER A 1 18.93 2.87 -16.02
CA SER A 1 17.72 3.54 -15.54
C SER A 1 17.19 4.47 -16.62
N ALA A 2 15.89 4.38 -16.93
CA ALA A 2 15.25 5.29 -17.86
C ALA A 2 15.25 6.72 -17.26
N THR A 3 15.59 7.69 -18.08
CA THR A 3 15.49 9.11 -17.76
C THR A 3 14.45 9.74 -18.65
N ARG A 4 13.76 10.75 -18.15
CA ARG A 4 12.83 11.56 -18.94
C ARG A 4 13.21 13.04 -18.82
N ILE A 5 12.80 13.82 -19.77
CA ILE A 5 12.89 15.28 -19.70
C ILE A 5 11.58 15.79 -19.10
N ASP A 6 11.68 16.54 -18.01
CA ASP A 6 10.52 17.16 -17.39
C ASP A 6 10.08 18.43 -18.17
N ARG A 7 9.00 19.08 -17.69
CA ARG A 7 8.44 20.27 -18.34
C ARG A 7 9.40 21.47 -18.32
N ALA A 8 10.42 21.47 -17.48
CA ALA A 8 11.45 22.49 -17.39
C ALA A 8 12.68 22.15 -18.25
N GLY A 9 12.67 21.06 -19.01
CA GLY A 9 13.79 20.60 -19.83
C GLY A 9 14.89 19.89 -19.06
N LEU A 10 14.66 19.54 -17.79
CA LEU A 10 15.63 18.85 -16.98
C LEU A 10 15.51 17.33 -17.15
N ILE A 11 16.66 16.64 -17.19
CA ILE A 11 16.69 15.19 -17.18
C ILE A 11 16.36 14.73 -15.75
N VAL A 12 15.26 14.02 -15.57
CA VAL A 12 14.83 13.44 -14.30
C VAL A 12 14.78 11.91 -14.41
N LYS A 13 15.00 11.22 -13.30
CA LYS A 13 14.82 9.77 -13.24
C LYS A 13 13.36 9.42 -13.58
N GLY A 14 13.16 8.42 -14.42
CA GLY A 14 11.83 7.86 -14.68
C GLY A 14 11.18 7.38 -13.39
N ARG A 15 9.87 7.39 -13.33
CA ARG A 15 9.13 6.83 -12.20
C ARG A 15 9.35 5.33 -12.12
N GLU A 16 9.58 4.82 -10.93
CA GLU A 16 9.94 3.42 -10.71
C GLU A 16 9.17 2.89 -9.50
N ASN A 17 8.44 1.80 -9.67
CA ASN A 17 7.94 1.03 -8.55
C ASN A 17 9.05 0.10 -8.06
N VAL A 18 9.50 0.30 -6.82
CA VAL A 18 10.59 -0.48 -6.21
C VAL A 18 10.08 -1.66 -5.36
N ILE A 19 8.77 -1.79 -5.17
CA ILE A 19 8.15 -3.00 -4.60
C ILE A 19 8.32 -4.14 -5.60
N LEU A 20 8.69 -5.31 -5.13
CA LEU A 20 8.71 -6.52 -5.95
C LEU A 20 7.37 -7.27 -5.81
N GLN A 21 6.94 -7.95 -6.88
CA GLN A 21 5.67 -8.69 -6.84
C GLN A 21 4.53 -7.79 -6.34
N SER A 22 4.37 -6.65 -6.98
CA SER A 22 3.54 -5.55 -6.49
C SER A 22 2.04 -5.88 -6.36
N ASN A 23 1.59 -6.95 -7.05
CA ASN A 23 0.25 -7.54 -6.89
C ASN A 23 0.28 -9.06 -6.60
N GLN A 24 1.40 -9.60 -6.09
CA GLN A 24 1.54 -11.00 -5.68
C GLN A 24 1.90 -11.05 -4.19
N PHE A 25 0.89 -10.84 -3.33
CA PHE A 25 1.12 -10.62 -1.90
C PHE A 25 1.48 -11.87 -1.10
N ASP A 26 1.43 -13.07 -1.71
CA ASP A 26 1.78 -14.36 -1.09
C ASP A 26 3.21 -14.84 -1.39
N THR A 27 4.02 -14.07 -2.11
CA THR A 27 5.36 -14.49 -2.56
C THR A 27 6.48 -13.76 -1.81
N THR A 28 6.81 -12.52 -2.22
CA THR A 28 7.94 -11.75 -1.67
C THR A 28 7.55 -10.97 -0.42
N TRP A 29 6.26 -10.84 -0.16
CA TRP A 29 5.75 -10.13 1.00
C TRP A 29 5.90 -10.96 2.28
N ILE A 30 6.40 -10.32 3.31
CA ILE A 30 6.59 -10.91 4.64
C ILE A 30 5.35 -10.60 5.48
N THR A 31 4.88 -11.58 6.24
CA THR A 31 3.71 -11.42 7.10
C THR A 31 4.10 -11.10 8.54
N THR A 32 3.36 -10.23 9.19
CA THR A 32 3.37 -10.03 10.65
C THR A 32 2.10 -10.60 11.24
N ASN A 33 2.24 -11.47 12.24
CA ASN A 33 1.11 -12.17 12.89
C ASN A 33 0.23 -12.94 11.89
N ALA A 34 0.83 -13.42 10.80
CA ALA A 34 0.31 -14.38 9.83
C ALA A 34 -1.15 -14.11 9.35
N PRO A 35 -1.46 -12.96 8.73
CA PRO A 35 -2.73 -12.82 8.04
C PRO A 35 -2.85 -13.87 6.93
N THR A 36 -4.07 -14.35 6.69
CA THR A 36 -4.37 -15.22 5.55
C THR A 36 -4.56 -14.36 4.30
N LEU A 37 -3.89 -14.72 3.22
CA LEU A 37 -3.98 -14.04 1.92
C LEU A 37 -4.68 -14.94 0.92
N THR A 38 -5.75 -14.44 0.30
CA THR A 38 -6.54 -15.19 -0.70
C THR A 38 -6.64 -14.39 -1.98
N SER A 39 -6.03 -14.87 -3.05
CA SER A 39 -6.09 -14.27 -4.39
C SER A 39 -7.44 -14.48 -5.08
N GLY A 40 -7.58 -13.93 -6.28
CA GLY A 40 -8.75 -14.17 -7.13
C GLY A 40 -9.97 -13.36 -6.73
N GLN A 41 -9.80 -12.25 -6.02
CA GLN A 41 -10.90 -11.36 -5.65
C GLN A 41 -11.15 -10.32 -6.74
N SER A 42 -12.39 -9.83 -6.84
CA SER A 42 -12.75 -8.78 -7.82
C SER A 42 -12.00 -7.48 -7.51
N GLY A 43 -11.23 -7.00 -8.49
CA GLY A 43 -10.39 -5.81 -8.41
C GLY A 43 -11.11 -4.50 -8.73
N TYR A 44 -10.39 -3.39 -8.53
CA TYR A 44 -10.89 -2.05 -8.85
C TYR A 44 -10.97 -1.80 -10.37
N ASP A 45 -10.18 -2.49 -11.14
CA ASP A 45 -10.01 -2.36 -12.59
C ASP A 45 -10.87 -3.36 -13.41
N GLY A 46 -11.67 -4.17 -12.72
CA GLY A 46 -12.55 -5.18 -13.32
C GLY A 46 -11.87 -6.54 -13.53
N THR A 47 -10.62 -6.69 -13.15
CA THR A 47 -9.92 -7.99 -13.11
C THR A 47 -10.34 -8.82 -11.87
N ASN A 48 -9.89 -10.06 -11.78
CA ASN A 48 -10.05 -10.90 -10.60
C ASN A 48 -8.68 -11.24 -9.98
N ASP A 49 -7.84 -10.22 -9.81
CA ASP A 49 -6.49 -10.37 -9.28
C ASP A 49 -6.26 -9.60 -7.97
N ALA A 50 -7.31 -9.04 -7.37
CA ALA A 50 -7.25 -8.51 -6.02
C ALA A 50 -7.10 -9.63 -4.98
N TRP A 51 -6.70 -9.26 -3.78
CA TRP A 51 -6.43 -10.14 -2.66
C TRP A 51 -7.28 -9.78 -1.45
N LYS A 52 -7.82 -10.79 -0.80
CA LYS A 52 -8.39 -10.66 0.54
C LYS A 52 -7.28 -10.88 1.56
N MET A 53 -7.06 -9.92 2.44
CA MET A 53 -6.18 -10.04 3.61
C MET A 53 -7.05 -10.19 4.85
N GLU A 54 -6.95 -11.33 5.54
CA GLU A 54 -7.83 -11.73 6.63
C GLU A 54 -7.04 -12.06 7.89
N ALA A 55 -7.53 -11.64 9.04
CA ALA A 55 -6.95 -11.97 10.34
C ALA A 55 -7.16 -13.46 10.66
N SER A 56 -6.07 -14.21 10.74
CA SER A 56 -6.08 -15.64 11.07
C SER A 56 -6.44 -15.92 12.53
N SER A 57 -6.32 -14.94 13.41
CA SER A 57 -6.67 -15.00 14.83
C SER A 57 -6.91 -13.62 15.41
N THR A 58 -7.64 -13.54 16.50
CA THR A 58 -7.83 -12.29 17.27
C THR A 58 -6.50 -11.77 17.79
N GLY A 59 -6.31 -10.46 17.73
CA GLY A 59 -5.11 -9.75 18.19
C GLY A 59 -4.81 -8.52 17.35
N SER A 60 -3.66 -7.92 17.56
CA SER A 60 -3.26 -6.69 16.86
C SER A 60 -2.20 -6.95 15.79
N SER A 61 -2.01 -5.93 14.93
CA SER A 61 -0.90 -5.86 13.98
C SER A 61 -0.83 -7.02 12.98
N ARG A 62 -1.96 -7.37 12.37
CA ARG A 62 -1.99 -8.26 11.20
C ARG A 62 -1.58 -7.46 9.98
N ALA A 63 -0.40 -7.78 9.42
CA ALA A 63 0.19 -6.98 8.35
C ALA A 63 0.97 -7.81 7.34
N ILE A 64 1.17 -7.20 6.19
CA ILE A 64 2.16 -7.61 5.19
C ILE A 64 3.14 -6.45 4.92
N TYR A 65 4.37 -6.77 4.57
CA TYR A 65 5.40 -5.76 4.28
C TYR A 65 6.52 -6.30 3.40
N GLN A 66 7.32 -5.39 2.85
CA GLN A 66 8.59 -5.73 2.23
C GLN A 66 9.73 -4.91 2.86
N ASN A 67 10.92 -5.51 2.96
CA ASN A 67 12.14 -4.79 3.32
C ASN A 67 12.75 -4.20 2.05
N ILE A 68 12.68 -2.89 1.90
CA ILE A 68 13.20 -2.17 0.73
C ILE A 68 14.20 -1.13 1.19
N SER A 69 15.42 -1.22 0.66
CA SER A 69 16.44 -0.19 0.86
C SER A 69 16.20 0.94 -0.13
N SER A 70 15.60 2.02 0.35
CA SER A 70 15.43 3.23 -0.44
C SER A 70 15.51 4.46 0.45
N SER A 71 15.83 5.60 -0.13
CA SER A 71 16.03 6.85 0.63
C SER A 71 15.42 8.04 -0.10
N GLY A 72 15.19 9.12 0.63
CA GLY A 72 14.59 10.33 0.11
C GLY A 72 13.07 10.37 0.25
N VAL A 73 12.46 11.36 -0.37
CA VAL A 73 11.01 11.54 -0.34
C VAL A 73 10.33 10.47 -1.17
N GLN A 74 9.40 9.74 -0.56
CA GLN A 74 8.73 8.62 -1.18
C GLN A 74 7.24 8.63 -0.94
N VAL A 75 6.51 8.07 -1.89
CA VAL A 75 5.08 7.79 -1.79
C VAL A 75 4.87 6.28 -1.86
N PHE A 76 4.22 5.75 -0.84
CA PHE A 76 3.69 4.40 -0.84
C PHE A 76 2.19 4.44 -1.10
N SER A 77 1.71 3.72 -2.09
CA SER A 77 0.28 3.62 -2.40
C SER A 77 -0.17 2.18 -2.58
N VAL A 78 -1.45 1.94 -2.31
CA VAL A 78 -2.14 0.67 -2.54
C VAL A 78 -3.61 0.94 -2.83
N TYR A 79 -4.25 0.11 -3.63
CA TYR A 79 -5.70 0.10 -3.75
C TYR A 79 -6.27 -0.78 -2.65
N ALA A 80 -7.30 -0.28 -1.97
CA ALA A 80 -7.93 -0.99 -0.87
C ALA A 80 -9.45 -0.81 -0.87
N LYS A 81 -10.14 -1.81 -0.32
CA LYS A 81 -11.59 -1.84 -0.17
C LYS A 81 -11.95 -2.48 1.17
N ALA A 82 -13.01 -1.97 1.80
CA ALA A 82 -13.57 -2.57 3.00
C ALA A 82 -14.04 -4.00 2.76
N GLY A 83 -13.79 -4.83 3.74
CA GLY A 83 -14.33 -6.17 3.86
C GLY A 83 -15.29 -6.24 5.04
N THR A 84 -14.92 -7.00 6.07
CA THR A 84 -15.62 -7.01 7.37
C THR A 84 -15.15 -5.88 8.27
N THR A 85 -13.96 -5.30 7.99
CA THR A 85 -13.49 -4.06 8.63
C THR A 85 -13.42 -2.93 7.61
N ASP A 86 -13.57 -1.69 8.10
CA ASP A 86 -13.63 -0.49 7.29
C ASP A 86 -12.28 0.19 7.14
N TRP A 87 -11.28 -0.22 7.90
CA TRP A 87 -10.04 0.51 8.05
C TRP A 87 -8.81 -0.29 7.63
N ILE A 88 -7.85 0.40 7.02
CA ILE A 88 -6.47 -0.04 6.89
C ILE A 88 -5.54 0.97 7.57
N ARG A 89 -4.36 0.49 7.97
CA ARG A 89 -3.23 1.34 8.33
C ARG A 89 -2.10 1.09 7.36
N MET A 90 -1.58 2.15 6.76
CA MET A 90 -0.36 2.12 5.97
C MET A 90 0.79 2.70 6.78
N ASN A 91 1.97 2.10 6.67
CA ASN A 91 3.15 2.54 7.42
C ASN A 91 4.38 2.53 6.51
N LEU A 92 5.17 3.59 6.58
CA LEU A 92 6.55 3.63 6.11
C LEU A 92 7.43 3.46 7.35
N SER A 93 8.03 2.29 7.51
CA SER A 93 8.79 1.94 8.70
C SER A 93 9.94 2.94 8.96
N GLY A 94 10.09 3.34 10.21
CA GLY A 94 11.06 4.38 10.61
C GLY A 94 10.65 5.81 10.26
N VAL A 95 9.53 6.02 9.56
CA VAL A 95 9.02 7.34 9.14
C VAL A 95 7.71 7.65 9.82
N GLY A 96 6.69 6.80 9.63
CA GLY A 96 5.39 7.01 10.24
C GLY A 96 4.27 6.26 9.54
N ASN A 97 3.05 6.49 10.01
CA ASN A 97 1.87 5.79 9.54
C ASN A 97 0.68 6.72 9.34
N ARG A 98 -0.35 6.21 8.65
CA ARG A 98 -1.66 6.83 8.49
C ARG A 98 -2.75 5.76 8.41
N TYR A 99 -3.90 6.06 8.99
CA TYR A 99 -5.10 5.23 8.91
C TYR A 99 -6.03 5.74 7.82
N PHE A 100 -6.76 4.82 7.18
CA PHE A 100 -7.69 5.11 6.09
C PHE A 100 -8.99 4.36 6.32
N ASP A 101 -10.10 5.07 6.31
CA ASP A 101 -11.45 4.51 6.25
C ASP A 101 -11.77 4.21 4.78
N VAL A 102 -11.62 2.95 4.40
CA VAL A 102 -11.86 2.48 3.04
C VAL A 102 -13.30 2.05 2.78
N ALA A 103 -14.20 2.26 3.73
CA ALA A 103 -15.63 2.20 3.51
C ALA A 103 -16.20 3.57 3.10
N ASN A 104 -15.70 4.65 3.72
CA ASN A 104 -16.22 6.00 3.55
C ASN A 104 -15.29 6.95 2.77
N GLY A 105 -14.07 6.52 2.43
CA GLY A 105 -13.11 7.34 1.69
C GLY A 105 -12.53 8.48 2.52
N VAL A 106 -12.19 8.24 3.77
CA VAL A 106 -11.72 9.26 4.71
C VAL A 106 -10.30 8.96 5.19
N VAL A 107 -9.45 9.98 5.19
CA VAL A 107 -8.14 9.91 5.86
C VAL A 107 -8.36 10.04 7.36
N GLY A 108 -7.89 9.05 8.12
CA GLY A 108 -7.97 9.07 9.56
C GLY A 108 -7.13 10.19 10.20
N SER A 109 -7.57 10.69 11.33
CA SER A 109 -6.84 11.72 12.08
C SER A 109 -5.59 11.18 12.80
N ASN A 110 -5.57 9.89 13.11
CA ASN A 110 -4.40 9.24 13.68
C ASN A 110 -3.34 8.96 12.63
N GLY A 111 -2.10 9.21 12.99
CA GLY A 111 -0.92 8.99 12.15
C GLY A 111 0.04 10.16 12.20
N SER A 112 1.24 9.94 11.66
CA SER A 112 2.36 10.88 11.74
C SER A 112 2.90 11.32 10.39
N VAL A 113 2.33 10.80 9.28
CA VAL A 113 2.71 11.18 7.91
C VAL A 113 1.49 11.66 7.14
N ASP A 114 1.71 12.42 6.08
CA ASP A 114 0.64 12.84 5.19
C ASP A 114 0.06 11.64 4.43
N GLY A 115 -1.26 11.66 4.27
CA GLY A 115 -1.98 10.62 3.54
C GLY A 115 -3.01 11.20 2.59
N THR A 116 -3.28 10.51 1.51
CA THR A 116 -4.37 10.80 0.58
C THR A 116 -5.20 9.56 0.32
N ILE A 117 -6.49 9.75 0.06
CA ILE A 117 -7.42 8.71 -0.33
C ILE A 117 -8.28 9.22 -1.49
N THR A 118 -8.40 8.42 -2.54
CA THR A 118 -9.15 8.81 -3.74
C THR A 118 -10.01 7.63 -4.18
N SER A 119 -11.31 7.86 -4.36
CA SER A 119 -12.21 6.83 -4.87
C SER A 119 -11.88 6.50 -6.33
N VAL A 120 -11.86 5.20 -6.62
CA VAL A 120 -11.70 4.67 -7.99
C VAL A 120 -12.94 3.89 -8.45
N GLY A 121 -14.02 3.98 -7.68
CA GLY A 121 -15.30 3.33 -7.98
C GLY A 121 -15.47 1.97 -7.29
N ASN A 122 -16.70 1.45 -7.31
CA ASN A 122 -17.06 0.11 -6.79
C ASN A 122 -16.63 -0.17 -5.34
N GLY A 123 -16.54 0.88 -4.50
CA GLY A 123 -16.09 0.78 -3.11
C GLY A 123 -14.58 0.64 -2.94
N TRP A 124 -13.81 0.79 -4.01
CA TRP A 124 -12.35 0.80 -3.98
C TRP A 124 -11.79 2.22 -3.86
N TYR A 125 -10.71 2.33 -3.13
CA TYR A 125 -9.98 3.58 -2.94
C TYR A 125 -8.48 3.36 -3.17
N ARG A 126 -7.83 4.32 -3.80
CA ARG A 126 -6.38 4.41 -3.79
C ARG A 126 -5.95 5.20 -2.58
N CYS A 127 -5.25 4.55 -1.66
CA CYS A 127 -4.67 5.15 -0.46
C CYS A 127 -3.18 5.39 -0.68
N SER A 128 -2.65 6.52 -0.21
CA SER A 128 -1.21 6.75 -0.24
C SER A 128 -0.70 7.48 0.99
N VAL A 129 0.55 7.22 1.35
CA VAL A 129 1.30 7.91 2.41
C VAL A 129 2.58 8.48 1.84
N LEU A 130 2.91 9.70 2.28
CA LEU A 130 4.12 10.44 1.88
C LEU A 130 5.08 10.52 3.07
N GLY A 131 6.35 10.21 2.85
CA GLY A 131 7.36 10.35 3.89
C GLY A 131 8.79 10.36 3.36
N THR A 132 9.74 10.77 4.19
CA THR A 132 11.16 10.77 3.86
C THR A 132 11.82 9.58 4.52
N GLN A 133 12.25 8.61 3.73
CA GLN A 133 12.95 7.43 4.22
C GLN A 133 14.47 7.64 4.28
N ASN A 134 15.11 7.07 5.31
CA ASN A 134 16.54 7.20 5.57
C ASN A 134 17.30 5.87 5.53
N ALA A 135 16.79 4.83 4.98
CA ALA A 135 17.37 3.49 4.75
C ALA A 135 16.41 2.35 5.11
N SER A 136 16.87 1.13 4.92
CA SER A 136 16.26 -0.20 5.01
C SER A 136 15.05 -0.37 5.96
N SER A 137 13.89 0.07 5.52
CA SER A 137 12.63 -0.31 6.12
C SER A 137 11.52 -0.05 5.11
N GLY A 138 10.67 -1.01 4.93
CA GLY A 138 9.73 -0.99 3.81
C GLY A 138 8.33 -0.54 4.16
N PRO A 139 7.46 -0.58 3.16
CA PRO A 139 6.05 -0.31 3.31
C PRO A 139 5.34 -1.46 4.01
N TYR A 140 4.40 -1.13 4.90
CA TYR A 140 3.51 -2.06 5.58
C TYR A 140 2.05 -1.74 5.26
N ILE A 141 1.24 -2.77 5.13
CA ILE A 141 -0.23 -2.70 5.07
C ILE A 141 -0.78 -3.52 6.22
N PHE A 142 -1.58 -2.89 7.08
CA PHE A 142 -2.24 -3.52 8.23
C PHE A 142 -3.75 -3.56 8.05
N ILE A 143 -4.38 -4.62 8.50
CA ILE A 143 -5.81 -4.58 8.81
C ILE A 143 -5.98 -3.71 10.07
N ALA A 144 -6.97 -2.83 10.07
CA ALA A 144 -7.30 -2.00 11.22
C ALA A 144 -8.80 -2.06 11.51
N SER A 145 -9.16 -1.98 12.77
CA SER A 145 -10.56 -1.97 13.22
C SER A 145 -11.13 -0.57 13.30
N ALA A 146 -10.26 0.43 13.51
CA ALA A 146 -10.65 1.82 13.66
C ALA A 146 -9.48 2.77 13.43
N ASN A 147 -9.78 4.06 13.41
CA ASN A 147 -8.77 5.13 13.38
C ASN A 147 -7.90 5.10 14.64
N GLY A 148 -6.68 4.60 14.50
CA GLY A 148 -5.71 4.46 15.59
C GLY A 148 -5.65 3.06 16.21
N ASP A 149 -6.44 2.10 15.74
CA ASP A 149 -6.48 0.74 16.30
C ASP A 149 -6.27 -0.33 15.22
N THR A 150 -5.32 -1.22 15.45
CA THR A 150 -5.05 -2.40 14.62
C THR A 150 -5.45 -3.72 15.31
N SER A 151 -6.22 -3.64 16.39
CA SER A 151 -6.80 -4.82 17.04
C SER A 151 -7.94 -5.37 16.18
N VAL A 152 -7.90 -6.63 15.85
CA VAL A 152 -8.86 -7.29 14.98
C VAL A 152 -9.28 -8.63 15.55
N ASN A 153 -10.44 -9.12 15.15
CA ASN A 153 -10.93 -10.45 15.47
C ASN A 153 -10.58 -11.45 14.37
N THR A 154 -10.59 -12.72 14.70
CA THR A 154 -10.48 -13.78 13.68
C THR A 154 -11.55 -13.59 12.60
N GLY A 155 -11.13 -13.59 11.33
CA GLY A 155 -12.01 -13.38 10.19
C GLY A 155 -12.19 -11.93 9.74
N ASP A 156 -11.73 -10.95 10.53
CA ASP A 156 -11.72 -9.55 10.09
C ASP A 156 -10.82 -9.41 8.86
N ASN A 157 -11.31 -8.72 7.83
CA ASN A 157 -10.61 -8.66 6.55
C ASN A 157 -10.84 -7.35 5.80
N VAL A 158 -9.92 -7.10 4.88
CA VAL A 158 -9.96 -6.05 3.86
C VAL A 158 -9.51 -6.62 2.52
N TYR A 159 -9.78 -5.91 1.43
CA TYR A 159 -9.27 -6.25 0.11
C TYR A 159 -8.18 -5.27 -0.30
N ILE A 160 -7.15 -5.77 -0.96
CA ILE A 160 -6.00 -4.98 -1.44
C ILE A 160 -5.62 -5.39 -2.86
N GLN A 161 -5.04 -4.46 -3.62
CA GLN A 161 -4.54 -4.67 -4.96
C GLN A 161 -3.46 -3.62 -5.27
N ASP A 162 -2.46 -3.96 -6.10
CA ASP A 162 -1.54 -3.03 -6.75
C ASP A 162 -0.79 -2.08 -5.80
N ALA A 163 0.17 -2.61 -5.07
CA ALA A 163 1.03 -1.82 -4.20
C ALA A 163 2.17 -1.14 -4.98
N GLN A 164 2.49 0.10 -4.64
CA GLN A 164 3.57 0.86 -5.28
C GLN A 164 4.33 1.72 -4.29
N LEU A 165 5.65 1.62 -4.32
CA LEU A 165 6.55 2.54 -3.62
C LEU A 165 7.45 3.22 -4.65
N GLU A 166 7.41 4.54 -4.69
CA GLU A 166 8.15 5.35 -5.67
C GLU A 166 8.74 6.60 -5.04
N GLN A 167 9.79 7.13 -5.65
CA GLN A 167 10.30 8.46 -5.29
C GLN A 167 9.40 9.54 -5.87
N GLY A 168 9.02 10.52 -5.05
CA GLY A 168 8.18 11.62 -5.48
C GLY A 168 7.29 12.17 -4.37
N LEU A 169 6.46 13.14 -4.72
CA LEU A 169 5.54 13.83 -3.81
C LEU A 169 4.08 13.35 -3.94
N ALA A 170 3.78 12.58 -4.98
CA ALA A 170 2.44 12.05 -5.24
C ALA A 170 2.53 10.73 -5.99
N ALA A 171 1.59 9.82 -5.71
CA ALA A 171 1.51 8.54 -6.39
C ALA A 171 1.21 8.73 -7.88
N SER A 172 2.02 8.09 -8.73
CA SER A 172 1.82 8.04 -10.18
C SER A 172 0.83 6.92 -10.56
N PRO A 173 0.39 6.81 -11.82
CA PRO A 173 -0.28 5.61 -12.29
C PRO A 173 0.49 4.35 -11.90
N TYR A 174 -0.25 3.29 -11.58
CA TYR A 174 0.36 2.04 -11.14
C TYR A 174 1.32 1.47 -12.18
N ILE A 175 2.45 0.98 -11.69
CA ILE A 175 3.49 0.31 -12.47
C ILE A 175 3.63 -1.09 -11.89
N GLU A 176 3.21 -2.08 -12.66
CA GLU A 176 3.32 -3.48 -12.24
C GLU A 176 4.79 -3.90 -12.13
N THR A 177 5.09 -4.68 -11.10
CA THR A 177 6.38 -5.31 -10.91
C THR A 177 6.21 -6.81 -10.65
N THR A 178 7.20 -7.57 -11.08
CA THR A 178 7.31 -8.99 -10.77
C THR A 178 8.56 -9.24 -9.90
N THR A 179 9.52 -9.98 -10.38
CA THR A 179 10.78 -10.29 -9.65
C THR A 179 11.80 -9.16 -9.67
N THR A 180 11.53 -8.09 -10.44
CA THR A 180 12.39 -6.91 -10.54
C THR A 180 11.55 -5.65 -10.42
N SER A 181 12.16 -4.54 -9.96
CA SER A 181 11.54 -3.22 -10.04
C SER A 181 11.24 -2.85 -11.51
N ALA A 182 10.19 -2.05 -11.72
CA ALA A 182 9.81 -1.60 -13.05
C ALA A 182 9.71 -0.08 -13.11
N GLN A 183 10.03 0.47 -14.29
CA GLN A 183 9.93 1.89 -14.57
C GLN A 183 8.78 2.14 -15.55
N ALA A 184 8.11 3.28 -15.38
CA ALA A 184 7.19 3.78 -16.39
C ALA A 184 7.98 4.09 -17.68
N GLY A 185 7.52 3.56 -18.79
CA GLY A 185 8.04 3.81 -20.12
C GLY A 185 7.78 5.25 -20.61
#